data_452be0ab33d003937d112b9c1417d599
#
_entry.id   452be0ab33d003937d112b9c1417d599
#
_cell.length_a   1.000
_cell.length_b   1.000
_cell.length_c   1.000
_cell.angle_alpha   90.00
_cell.angle_beta   90.00
_cell.angle_gamma   90.00
#
_symmetry.space_group_name_H-M   'P 1'
#
loop_
_entity.id
_entity.type
_entity.pdbx_description
1 polymer ?
#
loop_
_entity_poly.entity_id
_entity_poly.type
_entity_poly.pdbx_seq_one_letter_code
_entity_poly.pdbx_strand_id
1 'polypeptide(L)'
;MPFKITITEDADRQLRFLPAREQRILEAAVQARLEHQPTTPTRAIKRLRPNPLAHYELRAGGLRALYNVEGDEVVIVIVGRKVGNKLVVEGEEFHGHQDDSVEPPGKRAREDAE
;
A
#
# COMPACT_ATOMS: atom_id res chain seq x y z
N MET A 1 4.10 -13.03 19.57
CA MET A 1 3.56 -11.69 19.87
C MET A 1 3.04 -11.07 18.59
N PRO A 2 1.86 -10.45 18.62
CA PRO A 2 1.39 -9.76 17.42
C PRO A 2 2.23 -8.52 17.15
N PHE A 3 2.32 -8.17 15.88
CA PHE A 3 2.97 -6.93 15.49
C PHE A 3 2.09 -5.75 15.87
N LYS A 4 2.72 -4.66 16.25
CA LYS A 4 2.01 -3.41 16.49
C LYS A 4 1.71 -2.77 15.13
N ILE A 5 0.48 -2.30 14.95
CA ILE A 5 0.08 -1.65 13.69
C ILE A 5 0.03 -0.15 13.92
N THR A 6 0.76 0.57 13.10
CA THR A 6 0.81 2.03 13.14
C THR A 6 0.44 2.55 11.76
N ILE A 7 -0.27 3.66 11.71
CA ILE A 7 -0.62 4.30 10.45
C ILE A 7 -0.12 5.73 10.49
N THR A 8 0.55 6.17 9.40
CA THR A 8 1.05 7.55 9.35
C THR A 8 -0.13 8.52 9.21
N GLU A 9 0.12 9.80 9.49
CA GLU A 9 -0.91 10.82 9.33
C GLU A 9 -1.46 10.87 7.91
N ASP A 10 -0.57 10.81 6.93
CA ASP A 10 -1.00 10.84 5.54
C ASP A 10 -1.84 9.62 5.19
N ALA A 11 -1.41 8.44 5.61
CA ALA A 11 -2.16 7.23 5.31
C ALA A 11 -3.51 7.22 6.03
N ASP A 12 -3.57 7.77 7.24
CA ASP A 12 -4.84 7.86 7.95
C ASP A 12 -5.81 8.77 7.21
N ARG A 13 -5.33 9.91 6.72
CA ARG A 13 -6.17 10.81 5.92
C ARG A 13 -6.66 10.11 4.66
N GLN A 14 -5.77 9.37 4.01
CA GLN A 14 -6.12 8.62 2.81
C GLN A 14 -7.16 7.55 3.09
N LEU A 15 -7.04 6.88 4.23
CA LEU A 15 -8.02 5.89 4.64
C LEU A 15 -9.39 6.55 4.87
N ARG A 16 -9.40 7.70 5.53
CA ARG A 16 -10.66 8.37 5.82
C ARG A 16 -11.32 8.95 4.58
N PHE A 17 -10.58 9.12 3.50
CA PHE A 17 -11.13 9.53 2.23
C PHE A 17 -12.05 8.45 1.65
N LEU A 18 -11.83 7.20 1.98
CA LEU A 18 -12.63 6.09 1.46
C LEU A 18 -14.01 6.06 2.12
N PRO A 19 -15.02 5.54 1.41
CA PRO A 19 -16.33 5.33 2.05
C PRO A 19 -16.17 4.46 3.30
N ALA A 20 -17.05 4.67 4.27
CA ALA A 20 -16.96 3.97 5.57
C ALA A 20 -16.90 2.47 5.42
N ARG A 21 -17.66 1.92 4.47
CA ARG A 21 -17.66 0.48 4.25
C ARG A 21 -16.28 -0.02 3.83
N GLU A 22 -15.63 0.73 2.94
CA GLU A 22 -14.30 0.34 2.47
C GLU A 22 -13.25 0.52 3.55
N GLN A 23 -13.39 1.54 4.38
CA GLN A 23 -12.50 1.69 5.53
C GLN A 23 -12.56 0.45 6.41
N ARG A 24 -13.77 -0.04 6.70
CA ARG A 24 -13.93 -1.21 7.55
C ARG A 24 -13.35 -2.46 6.91
N ILE A 25 -13.53 -2.62 5.59
CA ILE A 25 -12.97 -3.76 4.88
C ILE A 25 -11.45 -3.76 4.99
N LEU A 26 -10.84 -2.61 4.77
CA LEU A 26 -9.37 -2.53 4.81
C LEU A 26 -8.85 -2.71 6.23
N GLU A 27 -9.53 -2.11 7.21
CA GLU A 27 -9.12 -2.27 8.60
C GLU A 27 -9.19 -3.73 9.05
N ALA A 28 -10.24 -4.44 8.65
CA ALA A 28 -10.35 -5.84 8.98
C ALA A 28 -9.25 -6.67 8.33
N ALA A 29 -8.90 -6.34 7.09
CA ALA A 29 -7.83 -7.05 6.39
C ALA A 29 -6.49 -6.80 7.06
N VAL A 30 -6.24 -5.57 7.50
CA VAL A 30 -5.00 -5.22 8.20
C VAL A 30 -4.88 -6.06 9.46
N GLN A 31 -5.94 -6.13 10.27
CA GLN A 31 -5.88 -6.92 11.50
C GLN A 31 -5.70 -8.39 11.21
N ALA A 32 -6.42 -8.92 10.22
CA ALA A 32 -6.39 -10.34 9.94
C ALA A 32 -5.04 -10.79 9.38
N ARG A 33 -4.35 -9.92 8.65
CA ARG A 33 -3.18 -10.33 7.88
C ARG A 33 -1.86 -9.81 8.44
N LEU A 34 -1.86 -8.61 9.02
CA LEU A 34 -0.60 -7.95 9.33
C LEU A 34 -0.17 -8.10 10.78
N GLU A 35 -1.04 -8.59 11.65
CA GLU A 35 -0.66 -8.72 13.05
C GLU A 35 0.31 -9.88 13.29
N HIS A 36 0.29 -10.90 12.44
CA HIS A 36 1.08 -12.09 12.71
C HIS A 36 2.12 -12.40 11.65
N GLN A 37 1.82 -12.20 10.37
CA GLN A 37 2.75 -12.56 9.31
C GLN A 37 2.84 -11.49 8.24
N PRO A 38 3.25 -10.26 8.62
CA PRO A 38 3.23 -9.16 7.65
C PRO A 38 4.29 -9.25 6.56
N THR A 39 5.30 -10.10 6.73
CA THR A 39 6.38 -10.22 5.74
C THR A 39 6.30 -11.50 4.92
N THR A 40 5.22 -12.27 5.07
CA THR A 40 5.06 -13.52 4.34
C THR A 40 4.19 -13.28 3.10
N PRO A 41 4.76 -13.37 1.90
CA PRO A 41 3.96 -13.15 0.69
C PRO A 41 2.85 -14.19 0.55
N THR A 42 1.68 -13.73 0.16
CA THR A 42 0.50 -14.55 -0.07
C THR A 42 -0.28 -13.90 -1.21
N ARG A 43 -1.51 -14.38 -1.44
CA ARG A 43 -2.39 -13.67 -2.38
C ARG A 43 -2.71 -12.26 -1.92
N ALA A 44 -2.76 -12.07 -0.59
CA ALA A 44 -3.13 -10.78 -0.02
C ALA A 44 -1.94 -9.88 0.25
N ILE A 45 -0.73 -10.44 0.32
CA ILE A 45 0.47 -9.66 0.66
C ILE A 45 1.51 -9.86 -0.43
N LYS A 46 1.97 -8.76 -0.99
CA LYS A 46 2.98 -8.77 -2.04
C LYS A 46 4.20 -7.99 -1.57
N ARG A 47 5.38 -8.58 -1.80
CA ARG A 47 6.61 -7.82 -1.60
C ARG A 47 6.87 -6.96 -2.81
N LEU A 48 7.06 -5.67 -2.57
CA LEU A 48 7.27 -4.72 -3.66
C LEU A 48 8.74 -4.70 -4.08
N ARG A 49 8.98 -4.27 -5.30
CA ARG A 49 10.33 -4.00 -5.75
C ARG A 49 10.92 -2.90 -4.89
N PRO A 50 12.25 -2.88 -4.71
CA PRO A 50 12.87 -1.83 -3.90
C PRO A 50 12.45 -0.45 -4.38
N ASN A 51 12.01 0.37 -3.44
CA ASN A 51 11.61 1.75 -3.69
C ASN A 51 11.68 2.47 -2.34
N PRO A 52 11.70 3.80 -2.31
CA PRO A 52 11.93 4.53 -1.07
C PRO A 52 10.70 4.62 -0.16
N LEU A 53 9.55 4.13 -0.59
CA LEU A 53 8.32 4.37 0.17
C LEU A 53 7.86 3.18 0.98
N ALA A 54 7.77 1.99 0.37
CA ALA A 54 7.17 0.85 1.05
C ALA A 54 7.78 -0.45 0.56
N HIS A 55 7.79 -1.44 1.44
CA HIS A 55 8.32 -2.76 1.12
C HIS A 55 7.25 -3.77 0.76
N TYR A 56 6.03 -3.56 1.24
CA TYR A 56 4.95 -4.54 1.07
C TYR A 56 3.65 -3.86 0.71
N GLU A 57 2.78 -4.62 0.07
CA GLU A 57 1.45 -4.17 -0.30
C GLU A 57 0.43 -5.20 0.19
N LEU A 58 -0.55 -4.74 0.96
CA LEU A 58 -1.70 -5.56 1.35
C LEU A 58 -2.83 -5.28 0.37
N ARG A 59 -3.45 -6.35 -0.10
CA ARG A 59 -4.57 -6.29 -1.02
C ARG A 59 -5.83 -6.76 -0.33
N ALA A 60 -6.88 -5.96 -0.45
CA ALA A 60 -8.20 -6.30 0.09
C ALA A 60 -9.21 -5.90 -0.97
N GLY A 61 -9.57 -6.85 -1.85
CA GLY A 61 -10.36 -6.51 -3.02
C GLY A 61 -9.58 -5.53 -3.88
N GLY A 62 -10.21 -4.42 -4.22
CA GLY A 62 -9.53 -3.36 -4.95
C GLY A 62 -8.73 -2.42 -4.06
N LEU A 63 -8.85 -2.57 -2.75
CA LEU A 63 -8.17 -1.67 -1.83
C LEU A 63 -6.72 -2.08 -1.61
N ARG A 64 -5.88 -1.09 -1.30
CA ARG A 64 -4.44 -1.32 -1.13
C ARG A 64 -3.93 -0.56 0.08
N ALA A 65 -3.09 -1.22 0.88
CA ALA A 65 -2.35 -0.57 1.95
C ALA A 65 -0.89 -0.92 1.76
N LEU A 66 -0.06 0.09 1.59
CA LEU A 66 1.38 -0.12 1.43
C LEU A 66 2.04 0.13 2.79
N TYR A 67 2.97 -0.75 3.16
CA TYR A 67 3.51 -0.68 4.50
C TYR A 67 4.95 -1.14 4.56
N ASN A 68 5.60 -0.77 5.66
CA ASN A 68 6.93 -1.23 6.02
C ASN A 68 6.85 -1.99 7.32
N VAL A 69 7.82 -2.84 7.58
CA VAL A 69 7.93 -3.55 8.86
C VAL A 69 9.26 -3.15 9.47
N GLU A 70 9.20 -2.66 10.69
CA GLU A 70 10.37 -2.21 11.44
C GLU A 70 10.34 -2.89 12.79
N GLY A 71 11.22 -3.90 12.97
CA GLY A 71 11.18 -4.68 14.20
C GLY A 71 9.86 -5.42 14.33
N ASP A 72 9.13 -5.14 15.39
CA ASP A 72 7.82 -5.74 15.62
C ASP A 72 6.68 -4.78 15.29
N GLU A 73 6.95 -3.76 14.48
CA GLU A 73 5.95 -2.76 14.14
C GLU A 73 5.70 -2.75 12.63
N VAL A 74 4.43 -2.72 12.26
CA VAL A 74 3.99 -2.52 10.88
C VAL A 74 3.58 -1.05 10.76
N VAL A 75 4.18 -0.35 9.79
CA VAL A 75 3.87 1.06 9.58
C VAL A 75 3.21 1.21 8.21
N ILE A 76 1.92 1.55 8.20
CA ILE A 76 1.17 1.76 6.97
C ILE A 76 1.42 3.18 6.50
N VAL A 77 1.93 3.33 5.27
CA VAL A 77 2.36 4.62 4.77
C VAL A 77 1.47 5.16 3.64
N ILE A 78 0.77 4.29 2.93
CA ILE A 78 -0.10 4.71 1.82
C ILE A 78 -1.34 3.84 1.81
N VAL A 79 -2.51 4.48 1.61
CA VAL A 79 -3.78 3.78 1.46
C VAL A 79 -4.45 4.29 0.20
N GLY A 80 -4.92 3.37 -0.64
CA GLY A 80 -5.61 3.75 -1.86
C GLY A 80 -6.33 2.57 -2.46
N ARG A 81 -6.63 2.68 -3.77
CA ARG A 81 -7.26 1.59 -4.48
C ARG A 81 -6.57 1.39 -5.82
N LYS A 82 -6.59 0.16 -6.28
CA LYS A 82 -6.03 -0.17 -7.58
C LYS A 82 -7.11 -0.05 -8.63
N VAL A 83 -6.84 0.74 -9.65
CA VAL A 83 -7.75 0.91 -10.77
C VAL A 83 -6.94 0.62 -12.03
N GLY A 84 -7.23 -0.52 -12.65
CA GLY A 84 -6.38 -0.99 -13.75
C GLY A 84 -4.96 -1.22 -13.23
N ASN A 85 -4.00 -0.58 -13.86
CA ASN A 85 -2.60 -0.67 -13.46
C ASN A 85 -2.18 0.43 -12.49
N LYS A 86 -3.12 1.27 -12.07
CA LYS A 86 -2.76 2.49 -11.36
C LYS A 86 -3.20 2.41 -9.92
N LEU A 87 -2.37 2.99 -9.05
CA LEU A 87 -2.76 3.19 -7.66
C LEU A 87 -3.38 4.58 -7.55
N VAL A 88 -4.62 4.61 -7.05
CA VAL A 88 -5.35 5.86 -6.90
C VAL A 88 -5.45 6.17 -5.41
N VAL A 89 -4.96 7.34 -5.01
CA VAL A 89 -4.93 7.77 -3.62
C VAL A 89 -5.68 9.10 -3.53
N GLU A 90 -6.70 9.13 -2.66
CA GLU A 90 -7.52 10.32 -2.50
C GLU A 90 -8.09 10.80 -3.84
N GLY A 91 -8.49 9.84 -4.68
CA GLY A 91 -9.13 10.15 -5.94
C GLY A 91 -8.19 10.50 -7.09
N GLU A 92 -6.88 10.49 -6.85
CA GLU A 92 -5.91 10.86 -7.88
C GLU A 92 -4.86 9.78 -8.06
N GLU A 93 -4.37 9.65 -9.27
CA GLU A 93 -3.32 8.68 -9.54
C GLU A 93 -2.07 9.04 -8.73
N PHE A 94 -1.53 8.04 -8.04
CA PHE A 94 -0.37 8.23 -7.18
C PHE A 94 0.90 7.89 -7.97
N HIS A 95 1.82 8.84 -8.06
CA HIS A 95 3.04 8.66 -8.84
C HIS A 95 4.31 8.52 -7.98
N GLY A 96 4.20 8.72 -6.67
CA GLY A 96 5.37 8.62 -5.81
C GLY A 96 5.85 7.21 -5.62
N HIS A 97 5.03 6.21 -6.02
CA HIS A 97 5.34 4.80 -5.90
C HIS A 97 5.46 4.23 -7.30
N GLN A 98 6.62 3.69 -7.64
CA GLN A 98 6.76 3.04 -8.92
C GLN A 98 6.05 1.71 -8.89
N ASP A 99 5.17 1.52 -9.83
CA ASP A 99 4.50 0.26 -9.99
C ASP A 99 5.56 -0.80 -10.25
N ASP A 100 5.52 -1.86 -9.51
CA ASP A 100 6.50 -2.91 -9.65
C ASP A 100 6.39 -3.64 -10.98
N SER A 101 5.37 -3.37 -11.73
CA SER A 101 5.23 -3.93 -13.07
C SER A 101 5.82 -3.01 -14.13
N VAL A 102 6.17 -1.80 -13.76
CA VAL A 102 6.70 -0.82 -14.71
C VAL A 102 8.18 -0.94 -14.74
N GLU A 103 8.68 -0.89 -15.62
CA GLU A 103 10.03 -0.84 -15.66
C GLU A 103 10.66 0.31 -15.35
N PRO A 104 10.88 0.69 -15.14
CA PRO A 104 11.32 1.59 -14.93
C PRO A 104 11.64 2.56 -15.26
N PRO A 105 11.66 2.89 -15.23
CA PRO A 105 11.80 3.86 -15.50
C PRO A 105 12.39 4.49 -16.11
N GLY A 106 12.18 4.54 -16.43
CA GLY A 106 12.42 5.13 -17.01
C GLY A 106 12.07 5.58 -17.48
N LYS A 107 11.58 5.27 -17.69
CA LYS A 107 11.29 5.74 -18.21
C LYS A 107 10.85 6.46 -18.07
N ARG A 108 10.53 6.64 -18.20
CA ARG A 108 10.27 7.42 -18.29
C ARG A 108 10.15 8.01 -18.44
N ALA A 109 9.95 7.92 -18.62
CA ALA A 109 9.91 8.58 -18.89
C ALA A 109 9.76 9.12 -19.07
N ARG A 110 9.48 9.19 -19.19
CA ARG A 110 9.56 9.70 -19.50
C ARG A 110 9.51 10.35 -19.48
N GLU A 111 9.33 10.47 -19.40
CA GLU A 111 9.45 10.96 -19.50
C GLU A 111 9.57 11.48 -19.58
N ASP A 112 9.34 11.50 -19.68
CA ASP A 112 9.60 11.97 -19.88
C ASP A 112 9.66 12.31 -20.22
N ALA A 113 9.45 12.24 -20.42
CA ALA A 113 9.58 12.51 -20.81
C ALA A 113 9.53 12.85 -21.16
N GLU A 114 9.26 12.88 -21.17
CA GLU A 114 9.40 13.14 -21.49
C GLU A 114 9.52 13.31 -21.74
#